data_ac04a47bb619ea1639044ed288e1512e
#
_entry.id   ac04a47bb619ea1639044ed288e1512e
#
_cell.length_a   1.000
_cell.length_b   1.000
_cell.length_c   1.000
_cell.angle_alpha   90.00
_cell.angle_beta   90.00
_cell.angle_gamma   90.00
#
_symmetry.space_group_name_H-M   'P 1'
#
loop_
_entity.id
_entity.type
_entity.pdbx_description
1 polymer ?
#
loop_
_entity_poly.entity_id
_entity_poly.type
_entity_poly.pdbx_seq_one_letter_code
_entity_poly.pdbx_strand_id
1 'polypeptide(L)'
;MLLIYTTEITSRVKFVFRQICTQILKIPINFTNKVETFIAHDDMKFSYGFQPLGTEFFIKSHGLLFEHGISDLDIKVQDWGDTKCFFYTGKKSHIPYDIFSAAFYLLSRYEEYLPHVKDNYGRFTKKDSLAYQNSFLNQPVVDIWSMYFKNKLEIFFPKIKFEKSQYSIDPIIDVPMAYYFKNKGLLRTFGGIFSDLINLRFQLSYERFFVLLGLKKDPYDNFNWIINIQKKSKCKFNIFFLIGDYNSYDKNISINKKSFVTLIKSMRDYCEVGLKSSFTALENYSVLDKERKRISSILNLDVEKVRASFSKVNLPTTYRNYVQLDIKNDYSMGYPDSIAFRAGTSFPFLFYDIDYEVQTPLMIHPYQVMDFSLLKFESFLDKKENLQKVIEQVKQVGGVFTPVFHNYSFSELNRWRSFKTLFNIILESTTNVPQ
;
A
#
# COMPACT_ATOMS: atom_id res chain seq x y z
N MET A 1 -22.54 14.22 -14.67
CA MET A 1 -21.29 14.71 -14.00
C MET A 1 -21.71 15.40 -12.71
N LEU A 2 -21.02 15.15 -11.59
CA LEU A 2 -21.39 15.71 -10.27
C LEU A 2 -20.75 17.10 -10.10
N LEU A 3 -21.55 18.15 -9.94
CA LEU A 3 -21.06 19.50 -9.66
C LEU A 3 -20.99 19.72 -8.15
N ILE A 4 -19.85 20.19 -7.68
CA ILE A 4 -19.58 20.43 -6.27
C ILE A 4 -19.39 21.94 -6.06
N TYR A 5 -20.27 22.54 -5.27
CA TYR A 5 -20.10 23.91 -4.82
C TYR A 5 -19.30 23.93 -3.52
N THR A 6 -18.31 24.80 -3.47
CA THR A 6 -17.59 25.15 -2.24
C THR A 6 -17.14 26.59 -2.32
N THR A 7 -17.09 27.27 -1.17
CA THR A 7 -16.67 28.69 -1.11
C THR A 7 -15.22 28.88 -1.58
N GLU A 8 -14.37 27.89 -1.32
CA GLU A 8 -12.97 27.90 -1.69
C GLU A 8 -12.56 26.55 -2.28
N ILE A 9 -11.91 26.56 -3.45
CA ILE A 9 -11.47 25.36 -4.16
C ILE A 9 -9.98 25.15 -3.87
N THR A 10 -9.65 24.71 -2.66
CA THR A 10 -8.27 24.47 -2.22
C THR A 10 -7.66 23.23 -2.88
N SER A 11 -6.34 23.08 -2.74
CA SER A 11 -5.62 21.89 -3.15
C SER A 11 -6.10 20.64 -2.39
N ARG A 12 -6.37 20.76 -1.08
CA ARG A 12 -6.91 19.69 -0.22
C ARG A 12 -8.28 19.24 -0.69
N VAL A 13 -9.18 20.19 -1.00
CA VAL A 13 -10.51 19.91 -1.57
C VAL A 13 -10.36 19.11 -2.88
N LYS A 14 -9.58 19.62 -3.83
CA LYS A 14 -9.37 18.92 -5.12
C LYS A 14 -8.84 17.49 -4.94
N PHE A 15 -7.87 17.31 -4.05
CA PHE A 15 -7.25 16.01 -3.78
C PHE A 15 -8.25 15.00 -3.26
N VAL A 16 -8.90 15.29 -2.12
CA VAL A 16 -9.74 14.30 -1.44
C VAL A 16 -11.04 14.02 -2.19
N PHE A 17 -11.66 15.04 -2.81
CA PHE A 17 -12.87 14.84 -3.59
C PHE A 17 -12.61 14.02 -4.85
N ARG A 18 -11.48 14.23 -5.53
CA ARG A 18 -11.08 13.37 -6.66
C ARG A 18 -10.83 11.94 -6.21
N GLN A 19 -10.17 11.75 -5.07
CA GLN A 19 -9.94 10.41 -4.54
C GLN A 19 -11.25 9.68 -4.26
N ILE A 20 -12.16 10.30 -3.50
CA ILE A 20 -13.43 9.67 -3.13
C ILE A 20 -14.35 9.55 -4.35
N CYS A 21 -14.65 10.66 -5.02
CA CYS A 21 -15.66 10.64 -6.07
C CYS A 21 -15.16 9.96 -7.36
N THR A 22 -13.94 10.32 -7.83
CA THR A 22 -13.46 9.85 -9.14
C THR A 22 -12.73 8.51 -9.05
N GLN A 23 -11.83 8.33 -8.06
CA GLN A 23 -11.04 7.09 -7.99
C GLN A 23 -11.83 5.94 -7.34
N ILE A 24 -12.50 6.18 -6.21
CA ILE A 24 -13.25 5.14 -5.48
C ILE A 24 -14.62 4.93 -6.11
N LEU A 25 -15.42 5.98 -6.27
CA LEU A 25 -16.82 5.88 -6.68
C LEU A 25 -17.05 5.93 -8.20
N LYS A 26 -16.01 6.21 -9.00
CA LYS A 26 -16.09 6.34 -10.48
C LYS A 26 -17.06 7.43 -10.95
N ILE A 27 -17.28 8.47 -10.14
CA ILE A 27 -18.14 9.60 -10.46
C ILE A 27 -17.28 10.77 -10.95
N PRO A 28 -17.39 11.20 -12.21
CA PRO A 28 -16.69 12.39 -12.68
C PRO A 28 -17.25 13.64 -12.00
N ILE A 29 -16.34 14.49 -11.50
CA ILE A 29 -16.67 15.69 -10.73
C ILE A 29 -16.17 16.97 -11.39
N ASN A 30 -16.86 18.08 -11.11
CA ASN A 30 -16.41 19.42 -11.37
C ASN A 30 -16.66 20.30 -10.15
N PHE A 31 -15.94 21.42 -10.03
CA PHE A 31 -16.06 22.36 -8.91
C PHE A 31 -16.53 23.73 -9.37
N THR A 32 -17.28 24.40 -8.50
CA THR A 32 -17.62 25.82 -8.66
C THR A 32 -17.63 26.52 -7.31
N ASN A 33 -17.23 27.77 -7.29
CA ASN A 33 -17.41 28.69 -6.15
C ASN A 33 -18.42 29.81 -6.47
N LYS A 34 -19.10 29.72 -7.64
CA LYS A 34 -20.14 30.67 -8.06
C LYS A 34 -21.50 30.07 -7.80
N VAL A 35 -22.30 30.74 -7.00
CA VAL A 35 -23.66 30.31 -6.62
C VAL A 35 -24.56 30.23 -7.86
N GLU A 36 -24.44 31.20 -8.79
CA GLU A 36 -25.22 31.25 -10.02
C GLU A 36 -24.96 30.00 -10.89
N THR A 37 -23.70 29.61 -11.03
CA THR A 37 -23.33 28.39 -11.78
C THR A 37 -23.90 27.14 -11.13
N PHE A 38 -23.88 27.10 -9.78
CA PHE A 38 -24.42 25.98 -9.03
C PHE A 38 -25.94 25.89 -9.16
N ILE A 39 -26.64 27.02 -9.08
CA ILE A 39 -28.11 27.07 -9.22
C ILE A 39 -28.53 26.65 -10.65
N ALA A 40 -27.85 27.16 -11.65
CA ALA A 40 -28.14 26.89 -13.07
C ALA A 40 -27.83 25.46 -13.54
N HIS A 41 -27.17 24.65 -12.70
CA HIS A 41 -26.84 23.26 -13.01
C HIS A 41 -28.02 22.35 -12.69
N ASP A 42 -28.59 21.67 -13.69
CA ASP A 42 -29.80 20.83 -13.54
C ASP A 42 -29.50 19.38 -13.17
N ASP A 43 -28.25 18.91 -13.38
CA ASP A 43 -27.82 17.56 -13.04
C ASP A 43 -27.47 17.40 -11.56
N MET A 44 -26.81 16.28 -11.19
CA MET A 44 -26.31 16.03 -9.85
C MET A 44 -25.44 17.17 -9.35
N LYS A 45 -25.76 17.69 -8.18
CA LYS A 45 -24.98 18.72 -7.50
C LYS A 45 -25.10 18.61 -5.99
N PHE A 46 -24.07 19.00 -5.28
CA PHE A 46 -24.14 19.19 -3.84
C PHE A 46 -23.22 20.33 -3.39
N SER A 47 -23.49 20.86 -2.20
CA SER A 47 -22.67 21.88 -1.59
C SER A 47 -21.84 21.33 -0.43
N TYR A 48 -20.60 21.81 -0.32
CA TYR A 48 -19.66 21.51 0.76
C TYR A 48 -19.17 22.82 1.38
N GLY A 49 -19.41 23.00 2.66
CA GLY A 49 -19.04 24.22 3.37
C GLY A 49 -19.66 24.31 4.75
N PHE A 50 -19.71 25.50 5.33
CA PHE A 50 -20.20 25.70 6.69
C PHE A 50 -21.73 25.83 6.77
N GLN A 51 -22.38 26.29 5.70
CA GLN A 51 -23.83 26.53 5.61
C GLN A 51 -24.35 26.04 4.24
N PRO A 52 -25.57 25.49 4.17
CA PRO A 52 -26.23 25.17 2.91
C PRO A 52 -26.62 26.44 2.14
N LEU A 53 -26.80 26.32 0.83
CA LEU A 53 -27.34 27.37 -0.03
C LEU A 53 -28.88 27.36 -0.08
N GLY A 54 -29.49 26.20 0.14
CA GLY A 54 -30.93 26.01 0.09
C GLY A 54 -31.32 24.59 0.53
N THR A 55 -31.96 23.84 -0.38
CA THR A 55 -32.46 22.47 -0.13
C THR A 55 -31.64 21.40 -0.85
N GLU A 56 -30.47 21.76 -1.37
CA GLU A 56 -29.58 20.86 -2.06
C GLU A 56 -29.02 19.77 -1.15
N PHE A 57 -28.42 18.72 -1.72
CA PHE A 57 -27.60 17.81 -0.93
C PHE A 57 -26.42 18.60 -0.37
N PHE A 58 -26.31 18.63 0.94
CA PHE A 58 -25.32 19.44 1.65
C PHE A 58 -24.47 18.58 2.60
N ILE A 59 -23.16 18.80 2.57
CA ILE A 59 -22.21 18.23 3.54
C ILE A 59 -21.52 19.37 4.26
N LYS A 60 -21.68 19.41 5.58
CA LYS A 60 -21.07 20.42 6.42
C LYS A 60 -19.58 20.14 6.61
N SER A 61 -18.76 21.13 6.32
CA SER A 61 -17.31 21.07 6.53
C SER A 61 -16.94 21.19 8.00
N HIS A 62 -15.92 20.45 8.42
CA HIS A 62 -15.19 20.64 9.68
C HIS A 62 -14.24 21.85 9.61
N GLY A 63 -13.70 22.15 8.41
CA GLY A 63 -12.78 23.27 8.18
C GLY A 63 -11.39 22.84 7.70
N LEU A 64 -10.92 21.65 8.04
CA LEU A 64 -9.55 21.16 7.74
C LEU A 64 -9.15 21.31 6.27
N LEU A 65 -10.09 21.18 5.33
CA LEU A 65 -9.79 21.29 3.90
C LEU A 65 -9.61 22.75 3.43
N PHE A 66 -9.93 23.72 4.27
CA PHE A 66 -9.73 25.15 4.01
C PHE A 66 -8.52 25.73 4.77
N GLU A 67 -7.86 24.89 5.58
CA GLU A 67 -6.65 25.26 6.30
C GLU A 67 -5.40 25.00 5.47
N HIS A 68 -4.29 25.59 5.91
CA HIS A 68 -2.94 25.36 5.37
C HIS A 68 -2.00 24.89 6.48
N GLY A 69 -1.00 24.08 6.10
CA GLY A 69 -0.02 23.57 7.04
C GLY A 69 -0.59 22.53 7.99
N ILE A 70 0.09 22.33 9.11
CA ILE A 70 -0.17 21.28 10.08
C ILE A 70 -0.45 21.91 11.44
N SER A 71 -1.54 21.50 12.08
CA SER A 71 -1.91 21.86 13.43
C SER A 71 -2.23 20.63 14.26
N ASP A 72 -2.12 20.73 15.57
CA ASP A 72 -2.61 19.70 16.47
C ASP A 72 -4.13 19.76 16.51
N LEU A 73 -4.78 18.60 16.25
CA LEU A 73 -6.23 18.50 16.12
C LEU A 73 -6.80 17.64 17.28
N ASP A 74 -7.77 18.19 18.02
CA ASP A 74 -8.55 17.40 18.99
C ASP A 74 -9.56 16.51 18.24
N ILE A 75 -9.15 15.24 17.96
CA ILE A 75 -9.96 14.30 17.19
C ILE A 75 -10.73 13.38 18.11
N LYS A 76 -12.05 13.46 18.04
CA LYS A 76 -12.98 12.56 18.75
C LYS A 76 -13.54 11.54 17.76
N VAL A 77 -13.11 10.30 17.89
CA VAL A 77 -13.60 9.17 17.09
C VAL A 77 -14.87 8.63 17.69
N GLN A 78 -15.87 8.36 16.85
CA GLN A 78 -17.19 7.86 17.25
C GLN A 78 -17.61 6.68 16.36
N ASP A 79 -18.50 5.83 16.88
CA ASP A 79 -19.11 4.77 16.08
C ASP A 79 -20.09 5.35 15.06
N TRP A 80 -20.05 4.83 13.83
CA TRP A 80 -20.95 5.20 12.75
C TRP A 80 -21.28 3.98 11.88
N GLY A 81 -22.45 3.39 12.13
CA GLY A 81 -22.81 2.11 11.52
C GLY A 81 -21.85 0.99 11.93
N ASP A 82 -21.35 0.26 10.96
CA ASP A 82 -20.40 -0.85 11.17
C ASP A 82 -18.93 -0.40 11.23
N THR A 83 -18.68 0.91 11.25
CA THR A 83 -17.34 1.50 11.27
C THR A 83 -17.23 2.66 12.26
N LYS A 84 -16.09 3.31 12.27
CA LYS A 84 -15.83 4.53 13.04
C LYS A 84 -15.62 5.71 12.13
N CYS A 85 -15.95 6.91 12.63
CA CYS A 85 -15.67 8.17 11.95
C CYS A 85 -15.30 9.27 12.96
N PHE A 86 -14.78 10.37 12.46
CA PHE A 86 -14.42 11.55 13.24
C PHE A 86 -14.79 12.82 12.47
N PHE A 87 -14.60 14.01 13.09
CA PHE A 87 -15.09 15.29 12.58
C PHE A 87 -16.61 15.34 12.44
N TYR A 88 -17.28 15.09 13.56
CA TYR A 88 -18.73 15.20 13.66
C TYR A 88 -19.19 16.66 13.43
N THR A 89 -20.08 16.88 12.47
CA THR A 89 -20.58 18.19 12.05
C THR A 89 -22.06 18.41 12.34
N GLY A 90 -22.73 17.38 12.88
CA GLY A 90 -24.12 17.47 13.35
C GLY A 90 -25.17 17.08 12.30
N LYS A 91 -26.45 17.11 12.75
CA LYS A 91 -27.59 16.56 11.98
C LYS A 91 -28.09 17.46 10.82
N LYS A 92 -27.58 18.69 10.69
CA LYS A 92 -27.99 19.59 9.59
C LYS A 92 -27.33 19.21 8.24
N SER A 93 -26.34 18.35 8.26
CA SER A 93 -25.66 17.79 7.10
C SER A 93 -26.35 16.48 6.69
N HIS A 94 -26.38 16.14 5.40
CA HIS A 94 -26.89 14.86 4.90
C HIS A 94 -26.04 13.66 5.38
N ILE A 95 -24.79 13.94 5.69
CA ILE A 95 -23.87 13.03 6.39
C ILE A 95 -23.42 13.72 7.67
N PRO A 96 -23.56 13.08 8.86
CA PRO A 96 -23.30 13.75 10.14
C PRO A 96 -21.82 14.00 10.45
N TYR A 97 -20.91 13.51 9.59
CA TYR A 97 -19.46 13.68 9.69
C TYR A 97 -18.92 14.33 8.42
N ASP A 98 -17.84 15.11 8.55
CA ASP A 98 -17.06 15.54 7.41
C ASP A 98 -16.09 14.44 6.97
N ILE A 99 -16.63 13.48 6.20
CA ILE A 99 -15.86 12.35 5.68
C ILE A 99 -14.72 12.76 4.75
N PHE A 100 -14.81 13.94 4.13
CA PHE A 100 -13.75 14.45 3.24
C PHE A 100 -12.56 14.96 4.04
N SER A 101 -12.78 15.72 5.11
CA SER A 101 -11.72 16.10 6.05
C SER A 101 -11.11 14.87 6.74
N ALA A 102 -11.94 13.91 7.14
CA ALA A 102 -11.47 12.66 7.76
C ALA A 102 -10.64 11.80 6.79
N ALA A 103 -11.08 11.68 5.54
CA ALA A 103 -10.32 10.99 4.50
C ALA A 103 -9.00 11.71 4.16
N PHE A 104 -9.01 13.04 4.08
CA PHE A 104 -7.79 13.82 3.89
C PHE A 104 -6.77 13.54 5.00
N TYR A 105 -7.19 13.55 6.27
CA TYR A 105 -6.33 13.24 7.41
C TYR A 105 -5.64 11.87 7.28
N LEU A 106 -6.39 10.84 6.91
CA LEU A 106 -5.85 9.48 6.77
C LEU A 106 -4.99 9.30 5.51
N LEU A 107 -5.43 9.82 4.36
CA LEU A 107 -4.74 9.65 3.07
C LEU A 107 -3.44 10.46 3.01
N SER A 108 -3.44 11.70 3.50
CA SER A 108 -2.23 12.52 3.58
C SER A 108 -1.25 12.03 4.65
N ARG A 109 -1.68 11.08 5.51
CA ARG A 109 -0.94 10.64 6.70
C ARG A 109 -0.60 11.81 7.62
N TYR A 110 -1.56 12.69 7.83
CA TYR A 110 -1.43 13.90 8.62
C TYR A 110 -0.73 13.65 9.97
N GLU A 111 -1.09 12.57 10.67
CA GLU A 111 -0.52 12.14 11.95
C GLU A 111 0.99 11.83 11.89
N GLU A 112 1.53 11.46 10.73
CA GLU A 112 2.95 11.17 10.56
C GLU A 112 3.83 12.43 10.41
N TYR A 113 3.21 13.60 10.22
CA TYR A 113 3.88 14.90 10.26
C TYR A 113 3.93 15.50 11.66
N LEU A 114 3.07 15.03 12.57
CA LEU A 114 3.07 15.45 13.97
C LEU A 114 4.21 14.76 14.74
N PRO A 115 4.65 15.31 15.89
CA PRO A 115 5.65 14.66 16.74
C PRO A 115 5.22 13.24 17.15
N HIS A 116 6.06 12.25 16.89
CA HIS A 116 5.80 10.85 17.22
C HIS A 116 7.09 10.10 17.52
N VAL A 117 6.98 8.96 18.24
CA VAL A 117 8.12 8.09 18.54
C VAL A 117 8.29 7.07 17.41
N LYS A 118 9.51 7.01 16.86
CA LYS A 118 9.87 6.02 15.84
C LYS A 118 10.35 4.72 16.48
N ASP A 119 10.12 3.61 15.79
CA ASP A 119 10.66 2.31 16.21
C ASP A 119 12.17 2.19 15.93
N ASN A 120 12.78 1.03 16.30
CA ASN A 120 14.21 0.76 16.12
C ASN A 120 14.70 0.80 14.66
N TYR A 121 13.79 0.79 13.68
CA TYR A 121 14.09 0.96 12.26
C TYR A 121 13.85 2.39 11.78
N GLY A 122 13.42 3.29 12.67
CA GLY A 122 13.06 4.67 12.34
C GLY A 122 11.73 4.84 11.62
N ARG A 123 10.76 3.94 11.86
CA ARG A 123 9.42 3.96 11.24
C ARG A 123 8.37 4.53 12.19
N PHE A 124 7.36 5.17 11.64
CA PHE A 124 6.11 5.45 12.36
C PHE A 124 5.46 4.15 12.83
N THR A 125 5.08 4.07 14.11
CA THR A 125 4.50 2.85 14.66
C THR A 125 2.98 2.84 14.54
N LYS A 126 2.40 1.65 14.34
CA LYS A 126 0.94 1.53 14.31
C LYS A 126 0.28 1.97 15.61
N LYS A 127 1.00 1.84 16.77
CA LYS A 127 0.47 2.18 18.10
C LYS A 127 0.21 3.67 18.25
N ASP A 128 0.95 4.50 17.50
CA ASP A 128 0.81 5.95 17.51
C ASP A 128 -0.30 6.41 16.55
N SER A 129 -0.83 5.52 15.69
CA SER A 129 -1.89 5.89 14.76
C SER A 129 -3.25 6.02 15.45
N LEU A 130 -4.01 7.04 15.04
CA LEU A 130 -5.40 7.25 15.43
C LEU A 130 -6.24 5.98 15.22
N ALA A 131 -6.00 5.29 14.11
CA ALA A 131 -6.74 4.09 13.74
C ALA A 131 -6.50 2.91 14.69
N TYR A 132 -5.27 2.72 15.17
CA TYR A 132 -4.97 1.68 16.14
C TYR A 132 -5.55 2.01 17.52
N GLN A 133 -5.36 3.25 17.98
CA GLN A 133 -5.84 3.71 19.29
C GLN A 133 -7.36 3.63 19.42
N ASN A 134 -8.08 3.75 18.29
CA ASN A 134 -9.53 3.69 18.25
C ASN A 134 -10.07 2.40 17.60
N SER A 135 -9.26 1.36 17.45
CA SER A 135 -9.67 0.00 17.04
C SER A 135 -10.32 -0.11 15.65
N PHE A 136 -9.93 0.75 14.69
CA PHE A 136 -10.38 0.66 13.29
C PHE A 136 -9.27 0.47 12.25
N LEU A 137 -8.05 0.18 12.70
CA LEU A 137 -6.89 -0.01 11.82
C LEU A 137 -7.07 -1.14 10.79
N ASN A 138 -7.91 -2.13 11.12
CA ASN A 138 -8.21 -3.29 10.28
C ASN A 138 -9.38 -3.07 9.32
N GLN A 139 -9.89 -1.84 9.18
CA GLN A 139 -11.00 -1.49 8.30
C GLN A 139 -10.56 -0.47 7.23
N PRO A 140 -11.01 -0.60 5.97
CA PRO A 140 -10.83 0.41 4.92
C PRO A 140 -11.86 1.54 5.10
N VAL A 141 -11.72 2.32 6.17
CA VAL A 141 -12.76 3.28 6.60
C VAL A 141 -13.07 4.35 5.55
N VAL A 142 -12.06 4.83 4.81
CA VAL A 142 -12.26 5.81 3.73
C VAL A 142 -13.15 5.22 2.63
N ASP A 143 -12.93 3.95 2.30
CA ASP A 143 -13.71 3.25 1.28
C ASP A 143 -15.14 3.01 1.76
N ILE A 144 -15.30 2.61 3.03
CA ILE A 144 -16.62 2.41 3.67
C ILE A 144 -17.40 3.74 3.72
N TRP A 145 -16.76 4.84 4.13
CA TRP A 145 -17.39 6.16 4.12
C TRP A 145 -17.80 6.61 2.72
N SER A 146 -16.98 6.26 1.72
CA SER A 146 -17.31 6.53 0.32
C SER A 146 -18.56 5.76 -0.13
N MET A 147 -18.73 4.50 0.31
CA MET A 147 -19.95 3.74 0.03
C MET A 147 -21.17 4.33 0.75
N TYR A 148 -21.04 4.79 2.00
CA TYR A 148 -22.12 5.48 2.69
C TYR A 148 -22.51 6.79 1.98
N PHE A 149 -21.53 7.54 1.51
CA PHE A 149 -21.78 8.74 0.71
C PHE A 149 -22.50 8.40 -0.60
N LYS A 150 -22.05 7.38 -1.32
CA LYS A 150 -22.72 6.89 -2.53
C LYS A 150 -24.17 6.53 -2.27
N ASN A 151 -24.45 5.74 -1.23
CA ASN A 151 -25.81 5.34 -0.87
C ASN A 151 -26.71 6.54 -0.58
N LYS A 152 -26.20 7.58 0.08
CA LYS A 152 -26.94 8.82 0.31
C LYS A 152 -27.20 9.60 -0.99
N LEU A 153 -26.24 9.63 -1.91
CA LEU A 153 -26.44 10.22 -3.24
C LEU A 153 -27.50 9.45 -4.05
N GLU A 154 -27.49 8.12 -4.02
CA GLU A 154 -28.47 7.28 -4.72
C GLU A 154 -29.89 7.53 -4.22
N ILE A 155 -30.07 7.73 -2.91
CA ILE A 155 -31.36 8.08 -2.31
C ILE A 155 -31.82 9.47 -2.74
N PHE A 156 -30.90 10.45 -2.78
CA PHE A 156 -31.23 11.83 -3.13
C PHE A 156 -31.41 12.02 -4.64
N PHE A 157 -30.68 11.26 -5.47
CA PHE A 157 -30.73 11.30 -6.93
C PHE A 157 -31.15 9.94 -7.52
N PRO A 158 -32.40 9.47 -7.34
CA PRO A 158 -32.81 8.10 -7.65
C PRO A 158 -32.80 7.75 -9.15
N LYS A 159 -32.72 8.76 -10.03
CA LYS A 159 -32.67 8.54 -11.49
C LYS A 159 -31.27 8.16 -12.00
N ILE A 160 -30.25 8.26 -11.15
CA ILE A 160 -28.85 8.10 -11.56
C ILE A 160 -28.35 6.74 -11.13
N LYS A 161 -27.76 6.03 -12.08
CA LYS A 161 -27.06 4.76 -11.81
C LYS A 161 -25.57 5.02 -11.69
N PHE A 162 -25.00 4.59 -10.56
CA PHE A 162 -23.56 4.67 -10.32
C PHE A 162 -22.87 3.35 -10.69
N GLU A 163 -21.73 3.46 -11.34
CA GLU A 163 -20.89 2.28 -11.58
C GLU A 163 -20.41 1.68 -10.26
N LYS A 164 -20.22 0.36 -10.25
CA LYS A 164 -19.62 -0.33 -9.11
C LYS A 164 -18.14 -0.54 -9.39
N SER A 165 -17.29 -0.13 -8.47
CA SER A 165 -15.89 -0.52 -8.48
C SER A 165 -15.78 -2.04 -8.35
N GLN A 166 -14.86 -2.65 -9.11
CA GLN A 166 -14.66 -4.09 -9.11
C GLN A 166 -13.43 -4.43 -8.29
N TYR A 167 -13.58 -5.46 -7.46
CA TYR A 167 -12.47 -6.03 -6.71
C TYR A 167 -11.35 -6.50 -7.64
N SER A 168 -10.13 -6.17 -7.28
CA SER A 168 -8.93 -6.65 -7.97
C SER A 168 -7.82 -6.96 -6.97
N ILE A 169 -6.81 -7.69 -7.43
CA ILE A 169 -5.61 -7.97 -6.64
C ILE A 169 -4.37 -7.40 -7.32
N ASP A 170 -3.43 -6.91 -6.53
CA ASP A 170 -2.14 -6.36 -6.97
C ASP A 170 -0.98 -7.02 -6.18
N PRO A 171 -0.63 -8.31 -6.49
CA PRO A 171 0.31 -9.07 -5.69
C PRO A 171 1.74 -8.56 -5.81
N ILE A 172 2.40 -8.46 -4.64
CA ILE A 172 3.78 -8.03 -4.51
C ILE A 172 4.65 -9.21 -4.06
N ILE A 173 5.79 -9.37 -4.73
CA ILE A 173 6.83 -10.33 -4.35
C ILE A 173 8.13 -9.57 -4.09
N ASP A 174 8.55 -9.55 -2.84
CA ASP A 174 9.83 -8.98 -2.42
C ASP A 174 10.97 -9.99 -2.57
N VAL A 175 12.09 -9.55 -3.11
CA VAL A 175 13.32 -10.34 -3.24
C VAL A 175 14.47 -9.64 -2.52
N PRO A 176 14.47 -9.61 -1.18
CA PRO A 176 15.58 -9.04 -0.41
C PRO A 176 16.81 -9.95 -0.43
N MET A 177 16.62 -11.23 -0.72
CA MET A 177 17.68 -12.23 -0.85
C MET A 177 17.27 -13.29 -1.86
N ALA A 178 17.88 -13.30 -3.05
CA ALA A 178 17.48 -14.20 -4.13
C ALA A 178 17.78 -15.67 -3.83
N TYR A 179 18.89 -15.98 -3.12
CA TYR A 179 19.29 -17.34 -2.76
C TYR A 179 19.74 -17.41 -1.31
N TYR A 180 19.44 -18.54 -0.65
CA TYR A 180 19.80 -18.77 0.75
C TYR A 180 21.27 -19.19 0.90
N PHE A 181 21.78 -20.05 0.01
CA PHE A 181 23.13 -20.56 0.05
C PHE A 181 23.96 -20.19 -1.19
N LYS A 182 23.36 -20.23 -2.38
CA LYS A 182 24.05 -20.00 -3.66
C LYS A 182 24.53 -18.56 -3.85
N ASN A 183 25.58 -18.40 -4.66
CA ASN A 183 26.08 -17.10 -5.16
C ASN A 183 26.58 -16.12 -4.11
N LYS A 184 26.82 -16.53 -2.86
CA LYS A 184 27.28 -15.65 -1.76
C LYS A 184 28.80 -15.35 -1.77
N GLY A 185 29.59 -16.05 -2.62
CA GLY A 185 31.03 -15.98 -2.65
C GLY A 185 31.68 -16.87 -1.58
N LEU A 186 32.98 -17.17 -1.74
CA LEU A 186 33.69 -18.13 -0.90
C LEU A 186 33.70 -17.72 0.58
N LEU A 187 34.12 -16.50 0.91
CA LEU A 187 34.20 -16.00 2.29
C LEU A 187 32.88 -16.13 3.06
N ARG A 188 31.77 -15.72 2.46
CA ARG A 188 30.45 -15.83 3.10
C ARG A 188 29.96 -17.27 3.18
N THR A 189 30.36 -18.11 2.26
CA THR A 189 30.02 -19.54 2.27
C THR A 189 30.74 -20.26 3.40
N PHE A 190 32.07 -20.10 3.53
CA PHE A 190 32.86 -20.67 4.62
C PHE A 190 32.46 -20.09 5.98
N GLY A 191 32.30 -18.77 6.09
CA GLY A 191 31.80 -18.14 7.31
C GLY A 191 30.43 -18.67 7.74
N GLY A 192 29.55 -18.94 6.76
CA GLY A 192 28.24 -19.55 7.01
C GLY A 192 28.35 -21.00 7.52
N ILE A 193 29.21 -21.84 6.93
CA ILE A 193 29.47 -23.21 7.42
C ILE A 193 30.00 -23.19 8.84
N PHE A 194 31.00 -22.34 9.12
CA PHE A 194 31.58 -22.20 10.44
C PHE A 194 30.55 -21.74 11.49
N SER A 195 29.73 -20.74 11.14
CA SER A 195 28.64 -20.30 11.99
C SER A 195 27.60 -21.39 12.25
N ASP A 196 27.24 -22.17 11.25
CA ASP A 196 26.27 -23.28 11.41
C ASP A 196 26.83 -24.38 12.32
N LEU A 197 28.14 -24.68 12.23
CA LEU A 197 28.82 -25.66 13.08
C LEU A 197 28.90 -25.18 14.55
N ILE A 198 29.32 -23.92 14.80
CA ILE A 198 29.39 -23.36 16.16
C ILE A 198 28.00 -23.35 16.82
N ASN A 199 26.96 -23.05 16.07
CA ASN A 199 25.58 -23.01 16.58
C ASN A 199 24.89 -24.39 16.54
N LEU A 200 25.63 -25.48 16.34
CA LEU A 200 25.13 -26.86 16.27
C LEU A 200 23.99 -27.07 15.27
N ARG A 201 23.97 -26.29 14.17
CA ARG A 201 22.95 -26.35 13.11
C ARG A 201 23.36 -27.33 12.02
N PHE A 202 23.64 -28.58 12.37
CA PHE A 202 24.17 -29.60 11.43
C PHE A 202 23.27 -29.84 10.23
N GLN A 203 21.95 -29.79 10.40
CA GLN A 203 20.99 -29.92 9.30
C GLN A 203 21.15 -28.79 8.26
N LEU A 204 21.41 -27.56 8.73
CA LEU A 204 21.62 -26.42 7.82
C LEU A 204 22.94 -26.54 7.07
N SER A 205 24.00 -27.01 7.71
CA SER A 205 25.29 -27.30 7.07
C SER A 205 25.16 -28.39 6.02
N TYR A 206 24.42 -29.47 6.30
CA TYR A 206 24.10 -30.52 5.38
C TYR A 206 23.33 -30.02 4.15
N GLU A 207 22.26 -29.26 4.36
CA GLU A 207 21.49 -28.66 3.28
C GLU A 207 22.35 -27.73 2.41
N ARG A 208 23.16 -26.87 3.03
CA ARG A 208 24.09 -25.96 2.35
C ARG A 208 25.03 -26.74 1.44
N PHE A 209 25.65 -27.84 1.93
CA PHE A 209 26.58 -28.64 1.18
C PHE A 209 25.91 -29.23 -0.08
N PHE A 210 24.73 -29.85 0.06
CA PHE A 210 24.02 -30.45 -1.08
C PHE A 210 23.52 -29.42 -2.08
N VAL A 211 23.12 -28.22 -1.61
CA VAL A 211 22.74 -27.12 -2.50
C VAL A 211 23.93 -26.59 -3.29
N LEU A 212 25.11 -26.47 -2.66
CA LEU A 212 26.33 -26.01 -3.33
C LEU A 212 26.86 -27.01 -4.35
N LEU A 213 26.71 -28.31 -4.10
CA LEU A 213 27.00 -29.37 -5.07
C LEU A 213 25.97 -29.46 -6.21
N GLY A 214 24.86 -28.69 -6.14
CA GLY A 214 23.80 -28.77 -7.15
C GLY A 214 22.86 -29.97 -7.00
N LEU A 215 23.02 -30.78 -5.94
CA LEU A 215 22.20 -31.95 -5.65
C LEU A 215 20.85 -31.65 -5.01
N LYS A 216 20.72 -30.45 -4.41
CA LYS A 216 19.47 -29.91 -3.89
C LYS A 216 19.20 -28.51 -4.44
N LYS A 217 17.93 -28.19 -4.55
CA LYS A 217 17.48 -26.82 -4.89
C LYS A 217 17.69 -25.88 -3.71
N ASP A 218 18.14 -24.63 -4.00
CA ASP A 218 18.25 -23.60 -2.96
C ASP A 218 16.84 -23.28 -2.42
N PRO A 219 16.63 -23.24 -1.08
CA PRO A 219 15.31 -23.00 -0.49
C PRO A 219 14.63 -21.71 -0.94
N TYR A 220 15.41 -20.65 -1.26
CA TYR A 220 14.87 -19.36 -1.69
C TYR A 220 14.67 -19.25 -3.20
N ASP A 221 15.17 -20.23 -3.97
CA ASP A 221 14.99 -20.29 -5.42
C ASP A 221 13.58 -20.79 -5.78
N ASN A 222 12.59 -19.94 -5.59
CA ASN A 222 11.20 -20.23 -5.94
C ASN A 222 10.74 -19.54 -7.25
N PHE A 223 11.67 -19.00 -8.03
CA PHE A 223 11.35 -18.17 -9.21
C PHE A 223 10.60 -18.94 -10.29
N ASN A 224 10.96 -20.19 -10.57
CA ASN A 224 10.22 -21.02 -11.53
C ASN A 224 8.77 -21.27 -11.09
N TRP A 225 8.53 -21.45 -9.78
CA TRP A 225 7.18 -21.58 -9.26
C TRP A 225 6.41 -20.26 -9.43
N ILE A 226 7.04 -19.12 -9.11
CA ILE A 226 6.45 -17.79 -9.31
C ILE A 226 6.06 -17.58 -10.78
N ILE A 227 6.95 -17.88 -11.71
CA ILE A 227 6.67 -17.78 -13.16
C ILE A 227 5.49 -18.67 -13.55
N ASN A 228 5.46 -19.92 -13.05
CA ASN A 228 4.39 -20.85 -13.40
C ASN A 228 3.01 -20.40 -12.91
N ILE A 229 2.91 -19.85 -11.70
CA ILE A 229 1.63 -19.31 -11.22
C ILE A 229 1.28 -17.98 -11.89
N GLN A 230 2.28 -17.13 -12.21
CA GLN A 230 2.06 -15.91 -12.97
C GLN A 230 1.44 -16.20 -14.34
N LYS A 231 1.92 -17.20 -15.05
CA LYS A 231 1.37 -17.61 -16.35
C LYS A 231 -0.10 -18.08 -16.28
N LYS A 232 -0.51 -18.57 -15.12
CA LYS A 232 -1.90 -19.03 -14.87
C LYS A 232 -2.79 -17.93 -14.32
N SER A 233 -2.20 -16.85 -13.82
CA SER A 233 -2.93 -15.76 -13.19
C SER A 233 -3.43 -14.75 -14.23
N LYS A 234 -4.59 -14.15 -13.95
CA LYS A 234 -5.14 -13.03 -14.75
C LYS A 234 -4.50 -11.68 -14.41
N CYS A 235 -3.92 -11.55 -13.20
CA CYS A 235 -3.25 -10.33 -12.77
C CYS A 235 -1.72 -10.45 -12.94
N LYS A 236 -1.05 -9.33 -13.18
CA LYS A 236 0.40 -9.27 -13.28
C LYS A 236 1.00 -9.05 -11.89
N PHE A 237 2.05 -9.80 -11.53
CA PHE A 237 2.72 -9.65 -10.23
C PHE A 237 3.76 -8.53 -10.31
N ASN A 238 3.87 -7.76 -9.23
CA ASN A 238 4.97 -6.82 -9.03
C ASN A 238 6.08 -7.52 -8.24
N ILE A 239 7.30 -7.54 -8.76
CA ILE A 239 8.46 -8.16 -8.10
C ILE A 239 9.54 -7.11 -7.85
N PHE A 240 9.98 -6.98 -6.60
CA PHE A 240 10.93 -5.96 -6.18
C PHE A 240 12.27 -6.58 -5.77
N PHE A 241 13.33 -6.25 -6.48
CA PHE A 241 14.68 -6.74 -6.21
C PHE A 241 15.50 -5.77 -5.39
N LEU A 242 16.07 -6.24 -4.28
CA LEU A 242 17.09 -5.52 -3.54
C LEU A 242 18.42 -5.64 -4.28
N ILE A 243 18.94 -4.50 -4.72
CA ILE A 243 20.20 -4.43 -5.49
C ILE A 243 21.26 -3.52 -4.84
N GLY A 244 20.98 -3.07 -3.62
CA GLY A 244 21.89 -2.29 -2.81
C GLY A 244 23.19 -3.02 -2.48
N ASP A 245 24.21 -2.25 -2.08
CA ASP A 245 25.48 -2.81 -1.65
C ASP A 245 25.30 -3.58 -0.33
N TYR A 246 26.06 -4.65 -0.12
CA TYR A 246 25.95 -5.50 1.05
C TYR A 246 26.29 -4.76 2.36
N ASN A 247 25.41 -4.84 3.34
CA ASN A 247 25.62 -4.28 4.68
C ASN A 247 24.93 -5.14 5.77
N SER A 248 24.85 -4.66 7.00
CA SER A 248 24.21 -5.39 8.11
C SER A 248 22.71 -5.62 7.91
N TYR A 249 22.02 -4.73 7.23
CA TYR A 249 20.57 -4.81 6.94
C TYR A 249 20.29 -5.46 5.60
N ASP A 250 21.11 -5.17 4.58
CA ASP A 250 20.89 -5.56 3.19
C ASP A 250 21.88 -6.67 2.79
N LYS A 251 21.39 -7.90 2.71
CA LYS A 251 22.22 -9.11 2.60
C LYS A 251 22.10 -9.86 1.26
N ASN A 252 21.65 -9.19 0.20
CA ASN A 252 21.50 -9.83 -1.09
C ASN A 252 22.87 -10.16 -1.74
N ILE A 253 22.82 -10.89 -2.84
CA ILE A 253 24.00 -11.18 -3.67
C ILE A 253 24.36 -9.95 -4.51
N SER A 254 25.64 -9.85 -4.85
CA SER A 254 26.14 -8.71 -5.65
C SER A 254 25.56 -8.72 -7.07
N ILE A 255 25.20 -7.53 -7.57
CA ILE A 255 24.82 -7.30 -8.98
C ILE A 255 25.91 -7.66 -9.99
N ASN A 256 27.16 -7.79 -9.55
CA ASN A 256 28.26 -8.25 -10.40
C ASN A 256 28.17 -9.76 -10.73
N LYS A 257 27.27 -10.49 -10.08
CA LYS A 257 27.01 -11.88 -10.40
C LYS A 257 26.09 -12.01 -11.61
N LYS A 258 26.64 -12.51 -12.71
CA LYS A 258 25.90 -12.72 -13.97
C LYS A 258 24.59 -13.47 -13.77
N SER A 259 24.58 -14.50 -12.90
CA SER A 259 23.38 -15.28 -12.57
C SER A 259 22.26 -14.42 -11.94
N PHE A 260 22.59 -13.41 -11.13
CA PHE A 260 21.60 -12.52 -10.53
C PHE A 260 21.03 -11.53 -11.57
N VAL A 261 21.87 -10.97 -12.40
CA VAL A 261 21.45 -10.11 -13.52
C VAL A 261 20.53 -10.88 -14.48
N THR A 262 20.90 -12.12 -14.83
CA THR A 262 20.07 -13.00 -15.69
C THR A 262 18.72 -13.29 -15.02
N LEU A 263 18.69 -13.54 -13.71
CA LEU A 263 17.46 -13.74 -12.96
C LEU A 263 16.53 -12.51 -13.06
N ILE A 264 17.04 -11.31 -12.78
CA ILE A 264 16.27 -10.07 -12.85
C ILE A 264 15.66 -9.90 -14.26
N LYS A 265 16.47 -10.09 -15.31
CA LYS A 265 16.02 -10.00 -16.71
C LYS A 265 14.94 -11.05 -17.02
N SER A 266 15.13 -12.30 -16.63
CA SER A 266 14.15 -13.35 -16.87
C SER A 266 12.82 -13.13 -16.14
N MET A 267 12.85 -12.54 -14.94
CA MET A 267 11.62 -12.20 -14.22
C MET A 267 10.85 -11.07 -14.91
N ARG A 268 11.52 -10.15 -15.59
CA ARG A 268 10.89 -9.07 -16.35
C ARG A 268 10.00 -9.55 -17.49
N ASP A 269 10.30 -10.73 -18.05
CA ASP A 269 9.48 -11.32 -19.12
C ASP A 269 8.08 -11.72 -18.63
N TYR A 270 7.92 -11.95 -17.34
CA TYR A 270 6.68 -12.47 -16.74
C TYR A 270 6.03 -11.50 -15.74
N CYS A 271 6.80 -10.71 -15.03
CA CYS A 271 6.36 -9.84 -13.92
C CYS A 271 6.73 -8.37 -14.20
N GLU A 272 6.05 -7.46 -13.50
CA GLU A 272 6.50 -6.07 -13.42
C GLU A 272 7.67 -5.99 -12.42
N VAL A 273 8.86 -5.58 -12.88
CA VAL A 273 10.05 -5.50 -12.02
C VAL A 273 10.23 -4.09 -11.50
N GLY A 274 10.40 -3.96 -10.19
CA GLY A 274 10.66 -2.71 -9.48
C GLY A 274 11.91 -2.78 -8.60
N LEU A 275 12.30 -1.62 -8.08
CA LEU A 275 13.38 -1.47 -7.12
C LEU A 275 12.90 -1.73 -5.70
N LYS A 276 13.50 -2.69 -5.00
CA LYS A 276 13.48 -2.70 -3.55
C LYS A 276 14.65 -1.84 -3.06
N SER A 277 14.34 -0.61 -2.60
CA SER A 277 15.39 0.28 -2.09
C SER A 277 16.02 -0.28 -0.82
N SER A 278 17.34 -0.19 -0.71
CA SER A 278 18.09 -0.65 0.47
C SER A 278 17.80 0.20 1.70
N PHE A 279 18.14 -0.29 2.88
CA PHE A 279 17.99 0.48 4.12
C PHE A 279 18.78 1.80 4.08
N THR A 280 20.00 1.76 3.54
CA THR A 280 20.85 2.95 3.39
C THR A 280 20.28 3.94 2.37
N ALA A 281 19.67 3.46 1.31
CA ALA A 281 19.04 4.31 0.28
C ALA A 281 17.88 5.14 0.82
N LEU A 282 17.19 4.67 1.87
CA LEU A 282 16.09 5.40 2.49
C LEU A 282 16.53 6.64 3.28
N GLU A 283 17.80 6.71 3.64
CA GLU A 283 18.42 7.82 4.39
C GLU A 283 19.37 8.66 3.52
N ASN A 284 19.70 8.16 2.32
CA ASN A 284 20.68 8.79 1.44
C ASN A 284 20.20 8.82 -0.01
N TYR A 285 19.84 10.01 -0.47
CA TYR A 285 19.35 10.25 -1.83
C TYR A 285 20.31 9.75 -2.92
N SER A 286 21.64 9.98 -2.76
CA SER A 286 22.61 9.57 -3.78
C SER A 286 22.73 8.05 -3.90
N VAL A 287 22.52 7.32 -2.81
CA VAL A 287 22.46 5.86 -2.82
C VAL A 287 21.19 5.37 -3.52
N LEU A 288 20.05 6.01 -3.24
CA LEU A 288 18.79 5.70 -3.89
C LEU A 288 18.86 5.91 -5.42
N ASP A 289 19.40 7.03 -5.86
CA ASP A 289 19.62 7.32 -7.29
C ASP A 289 20.56 6.29 -7.95
N LYS A 290 21.66 5.94 -7.28
CA LYS A 290 22.59 4.91 -7.74
C LYS A 290 21.88 3.55 -7.89
N GLU A 291 21.04 3.16 -6.95
CA GLU A 291 20.29 1.91 -7.02
C GLU A 291 19.25 1.94 -8.14
N ARG A 292 18.51 3.04 -8.30
CA ARG A 292 17.57 3.22 -9.40
C ARG A 292 18.29 3.10 -10.76
N LYS A 293 19.41 3.80 -10.95
CA LYS A 293 20.22 3.71 -12.17
C LYS A 293 20.74 2.29 -12.44
N ARG A 294 21.15 1.57 -11.38
CA ARG A 294 21.62 0.18 -11.50
C ARG A 294 20.53 -0.75 -12.05
N ILE A 295 19.33 -0.73 -11.47
CA ILE A 295 18.26 -1.62 -11.93
C ILE A 295 17.76 -1.21 -13.32
N SER A 296 17.66 0.09 -13.59
CA SER A 296 17.31 0.60 -14.92
C SER A 296 18.30 0.16 -15.99
N SER A 297 19.59 0.19 -15.70
CA SER A 297 20.65 -0.33 -16.60
C SER A 297 20.56 -1.84 -16.82
N ILE A 298 20.23 -2.62 -15.79
CA ILE A 298 20.02 -4.08 -15.93
C ILE A 298 18.86 -4.37 -16.88
N LEU A 299 17.78 -3.62 -16.76
CA LEU A 299 16.53 -3.84 -17.50
C LEU A 299 16.47 -3.11 -18.85
N ASN A 300 17.41 -2.19 -19.12
CA ASN A 300 17.41 -1.28 -20.28
C ASN A 300 16.10 -0.48 -20.39
N LEU A 301 15.56 -0.02 -19.25
CA LEU A 301 14.36 0.84 -19.15
C LEU A 301 14.40 1.64 -17.85
N ASP A 302 13.69 2.75 -17.81
CA ASP A 302 13.51 3.50 -16.59
C ASP A 302 12.59 2.75 -15.63
N VAL A 303 13.09 2.51 -14.40
CA VAL A 303 12.29 1.84 -13.35
C VAL A 303 11.54 2.90 -12.57
N GLU A 304 10.21 2.82 -12.64
CA GLU A 304 9.27 3.77 -12.04
C GLU A 304 8.56 3.22 -10.80
N LYS A 305 8.82 1.95 -10.44
CA LYS A 305 8.20 1.27 -9.29
C LYS A 305 9.24 1.05 -8.19
N VAL A 306 8.88 1.44 -6.97
CA VAL A 306 9.74 1.27 -5.79
C VAL A 306 8.98 0.65 -4.63
N ARG A 307 9.73 -0.10 -3.80
CA ARG A 307 9.28 -0.56 -2.51
C ARG A 307 10.40 -0.45 -1.48
N ALA A 308 10.16 0.27 -0.39
CA ALA A 308 11.13 0.49 0.67
C ALA A 308 11.44 -0.78 1.46
N SER A 309 12.72 -1.06 1.73
CA SER A 309 13.11 -2.09 2.69
C SER A 309 12.49 -1.81 4.05
N PHE A 310 12.09 -2.87 4.76
CA PHE A 310 11.41 -2.80 6.06
C PHE A 310 10.09 -2.02 6.07
N SER A 311 9.53 -1.67 4.89
CA SER A 311 8.41 -0.73 4.74
C SER A 311 8.67 0.61 5.46
N LYS A 312 9.94 1.06 5.45
CA LYS A 312 10.36 2.30 6.10
C LYS A 312 10.00 3.48 5.20
N VAL A 313 8.98 4.22 5.60
CA VAL A 313 8.58 5.47 4.97
C VAL A 313 8.64 6.57 6.03
N ASN A 314 9.41 7.61 5.76
CA ASN A 314 9.48 8.83 6.55
C ASN A 314 8.90 9.97 5.73
N LEU A 315 7.73 10.45 6.12
CA LEU A 315 7.07 11.56 5.44
C LEU A 315 7.59 12.91 5.95
N PRO A 316 7.71 13.88 5.05
CA PRO A 316 7.53 13.79 3.60
C PRO A 316 8.77 13.31 2.84
N THR A 317 9.93 13.21 3.50
CA THR A 317 11.26 13.08 2.89
C THR A 317 11.38 11.89 1.91
N THR A 318 10.89 10.70 2.31
CA THR A 318 10.98 9.50 1.45
C THR A 318 10.26 9.72 0.12
N TYR A 319 9.06 10.28 0.16
CA TYR A 319 8.24 10.46 -1.05
C TYR A 319 8.71 11.64 -1.90
N ARG A 320 9.25 12.71 -1.29
CA ARG A 320 9.92 13.79 -2.04
C ARG A 320 11.12 13.27 -2.83
N ASN A 321 11.93 12.39 -2.23
CA ASN A 321 13.04 11.75 -2.92
C ASN A 321 12.57 10.89 -4.09
N TYR A 322 11.46 10.18 -3.95
CA TYR A 322 10.88 9.38 -5.04
C TYR A 322 10.37 10.26 -6.17
N VAL A 323 9.66 11.34 -5.87
CA VAL A 323 9.18 12.32 -6.86
C VAL A 323 10.36 12.96 -7.62
N GLN A 324 11.41 13.35 -6.90
CA GLN A 324 12.61 13.95 -7.51
C GLN A 324 13.35 12.99 -8.47
N LEU A 325 13.23 11.68 -8.24
CA LEU A 325 13.79 10.64 -9.10
C LEU A 325 12.81 10.12 -10.17
N ASP A 326 11.72 10.84 -10.45
CA ASP A 326 10.68 10.42 -11.40
C ASP A 326 10.09 9.02 -11.15
N ILE A 327 10.13 8.55 -9.90
CA ILE A 327 9.44 7.34 -9.49
C ILE A 327 7.93 7.65 -9.47
N LYS A 328 7.15 6.79 -10.12
CA LYS A 328 5.70 6.99 -10.30
C LYS A 328 4.86 6.19 -9.31
N ASN A 329 5.38 5.07 -8.81
CA ASN A 329 4.59 4.13 -8.01
C ASN A 329 5.38 3.66 -6.78
N ASP A 330 4.83 3.89 -5.58
CA ASP A 330 5.32 3.37 -4.32
C ASP A 330 4.44 2.24 -3.80
N TYR A 331 5.06 1.17 -3.33
CA TYR A 331 4.41 -0.01 -2.76
C TYR A 331 4.80 -0.24 -1.29
N SER A 332 5.16 0.82 -0.57
CA SER A 332 5.71 0.73 0.80
C SER A 332 4.69 0.99 1.90
N MET A 333 3.52 1.61 1.57
CA MET A 333 2.54 2.05 2.54
C MET A 333 1.78 0.88 3.17
N GLY A 334 2.09 0.56 4.43
CA GLY A 334 1.46 -0.49 5.22
C GLY A 334 2.24 -0.79 6.48
N TYR A 335 1.78 -1.77 7.28
CA TYR A 335 2.46 -2.23 8.49
C TYR A 335 2.91 -3.67 8.31
N PRO A 336 4.24 -3.97 8.34
CA PRO A 336 4.75 -5.29 8.00
C PRO A 336 4.36 -6.38 9.02
N ASP A 337 4.01 -5.97 10.22
CA ASP A 337 3.68 -6.85 11.33
C ASP A 337 2.16 -6.96 11.61
N SER A 338 1.30 -6.41 10.76
CA SER A 338 -0.15 -6.40 11.00
C SER A 338 -0.93 -6.46 9.70
N ILE A 339 -2.08 -7.11 9.75
CA ILE A 339 -3.14 -6.96 8.74
C ILE A 339 -3.80 -5.61 9.03
N ALA A 340 -3.67 -4.64 8.10
CA ALA A 340 -4.05 -3.27 8.39
C ALA A 340 -4.21 -2.41 7.13
N PHE A 341 -5.02 -1.35 7.25
CA PHE A 341 -5.17 -0.30 6.25
C PHE A 341 -4.50 0.98 6.76
N ARG A 342 -3.17 1.13 6.57
CA ARG A 342 -2.39 2.24 7.14
C ARG A 342 -2.93 3.61 6.76
N ALA A 343 -3.41 3.80 5.54
CA ALA A 343 -4.02 5.04 5.07
C ALA A 343 -5.57 4.99 5.08
N GLY A 344 -6.18 4.01 5.75
CA GLY A 344 -7.64 3.83 5.83
C GLY A 344 -8.32 3.45 4.52
N THR A 345 -7.57 3.10 3.47
CA THR A 345 -8.08 2.75 2.13
C THR A 345 -7.39 1.52 1.56
N SER A 346 -8.09 0.81 0.69
CA SER A 346 -7.55 -0.24 -0.17
C SER A 346 -7.23 0.26 -1.59
N PHE A 347 -7.71 1.44 -1.97
CA PHE A 347 -7.46 2.01 -3.29
C PHE A 347 -6.11 2.72 -3.35
N PRO A 348 -5.41 2.67 -4.50
CA PRO A 348 -4.27 3.55 -4.76
C PRO A 348 -4.69 5.02 -4.71
N PHE A 349 -3.78 5.87 -4.26
CA PHE A 349 -3.98 7.30 -4.18
C PHE A 349 -2.68 8.07 -4.43
N LEU A 350 -2.78 9.31 -4.87
CA LEU A 350 -1.60 10.15 -5.10
C LEU A 350 -1.05 10.70 -3.77
N PHE A 351 0.26 10.80 -3.67
CA PHE A 351 0.88 11.44 -2.51
C PHE A 351 0.54 12.93 -2.47
N TYR A 352 0.03 13.37 -1.32
CA TYR A 352 -0.21 14.77 -1.01
C TYR A 352 0.86 15.27 -0.03
N ASP A 353 1.66 16.23 -0.46
CA ASP A 353 2.67 16.86 0.39
C ASP A 353 2.03 18.02 1.16
N ILE A 354 1.83 17.84 2.47
CA ILE A 354 1.13 18.82 3.30
C ILE A 354 1.96 20.10 3.47
N ASP A 355 3.30 20.01 3.57
CA ASP A 355 4.14 21.20 3.75
C ASP A 355 4.10 22.14 2.54
N TYR A 356 3.94 21.60 1.34
CA TYR A 356 3.84 22.37 0.10
C TYR A 356 2.41 22.54 -0.41
N GLU A 357 1.43 21.93 0.26
CA GLU A 357 0.01 21.91 -0.12
C GLU A 357 -0.22 21.48 -1.57
N VAL A 358 0.48 20.43 -2.01
CA VAL A 358 0.45 19.98 -3.41
C VAL A 358 0.26 18.48 -3.52
N GLN A 359 -0.62 18.09 -4.43
CA GLN A 359 -0.71 16.71 -4.91
C GLN A 359 0.41 16.43 -5.90
N THR A 360 1.20 15.41 -5.65
CA THR A 360 2.32 15.00 -6.50
C THR A 360 1.91 13.92 -7.51
N PRO A 361 2.74 13.62 -8.52
CA PRO A 361 2.46 12.53 -9.46
C PRO A 361 2.77 11.12 -8.92
N LEU A 362 3.27 10.99 -7.70
CA LEU A 362 3.60 9.70 -7.08
C LEU A 362 2.33 8.97 -6.63
N MET A 363 2.04 7.82 -7.23
CA MET A 363 0.94 6.94 -6.84
C MET A 363 1.38 6.01 -5.72
N ILE A 364 0.63 6.01 -4.63
CA ILE A 364 0.82 5.13 -3.47
C ILE A 364 -0.11 3.94 -3.60
N HIS A 365 0.44 2.73 -3.56
CA HIS A 365 -0.28 1.47 -3.55
C HIS A 365 -0.22 0.88 -2.14
N PRO A 366 -1.26 1.09 -1.29
CA PRO A 366 -1.23 0.61 0.09
C PRO A 366 -1.41 -0.91 0.12
N TYR A 367 -0.54 -1.61 0.86
CA TYR A 367 -0.70 -3.04 1.09
C TYR A 367 -1.39 -3.31 2.43
N GLN A 368 -2.20 -4.37 2.48
CA GLN A 368 -3.00 -4.72 3.65
C GLN A 368 -2.40 -5.88 4.44
N VAL A 369 -1.73 -6.79 3.75
CA VAL A 369 -1.18 -8.02 4.34
C VAL A 369 0.26 -8.21 3.88
N MET A 370 1.14 -8.58 4.81
CA MET A 370 2.47 -9.10 4.51
C MET A 370 2.59 -10.52 5.08
N ASP A 371 3.37 -11.37 4.45
CA ASP A 371 3.62 -12.73 4.94
C ASP A 371 4.06 -12.77 6.41
N PHE A 372 4.88 -11.81 6.86
CA PHE A 372 5.26 -11.67 8.27
C PHE A 372 4.08 -11.38 9.19
N SER A 373 3.07 -10.66 8.74
CA SER A 373 1.86 -10.40 9.55
C SER A 373 1.07 -11.69 9.81
N LEU A 374 1.12 -12.64 8.86
CA LEU A 374 0.47 -13.94 8.97
C LEU A 374 1.24 -14.91 9.90
N LEU A 375 2.53 -14.70 10.13
CA LEU A 375 3.31 -15.53 11.07
C LEU A 375 2.88 -15.37 12.53
N LYS A 376 2.11 -14.37 12.87
CA LYS A 376 1.54 -14.17 14.22
C LYS A 376 0.48 -15.19 14.58
N PHE A 377 -0.15 -15.79 13.59
CA PHE A 377 -1.15 -16.83 13.77
C PHE A 377 -0.44 -18.19 13.77
N GLU A 378 -0.76 -19.02 14.75
CA GLU A 378 -0.09 -20.30 14.91
C GLU A 378 -0.54 -21.32 13.88
N SER A 379 -1.85 -21.53 13.76
CA SER A 379 -2.43 -22.53 12.87
C SER A 379 -2.57 -22.05 11.43
N PHE A 380 -2.60 -22.98 10.48
CA PHE A 380 -2.96 -22.69 9.10
C PHE A 380 -4.38 -22.16 8.96
N LEU A 381 -5.31 -22.68 9.76
CA LEU A 381 -6.72 -22.25 9.73
C LEU A 381 -6.84 -20.78 10.15
N ASP A 382 -6.19 -20.39 11.25
CA ASP A 382 -6.21 -18.99 11.68
C ASP A 382 -5.62 -18.04 10.65
N LYS A 383 -4.49 -18.44 10.00
CA LYS A 383 -3.90 -17.66 8.90
C LYS A 383 -4.88 -17.48 7.75
N LYS A 384 -5.54 -18.58 7.35
CA LYS A 384 -6.53 -18.60 6.27
C LYS A 384 -7.74 -17.73 6.60
N GLU A 385 -8.32 -17.90 7.79
CA GLU A 385 -9.50 -17.14 8.21
C GLU A 385 -9.24 -15.64 8.26
N ASN A 386 -8.11 -15.21 8.86
CA ASN A 386 -7.77 -13.79 8.92
C ASN A 386 -7.45 -13.23 7.53
N LEU A 387 -6.82 -14.00 6.65
CA LEU A 387 -6.61 -13.62 5.27
C LEU A 387 -7.93 -13.48 4.51
N GLN A 388 -8.86 -14.41 4.67
CA GLN A 388 -10.18 -14.35 4.04
C GLN A 388 -11.02 -13.18 4.54
N LYS A 389 -10.96 -12.84 5.83
CA LYS A 389 -11.64 -11.65 6.39
C LYS A 389 -11.22 -10.36 5.71
N VAL A 390 -9.91 -10.14 5.54
CA VAL A 390 -9.45 -8.91 4.90
C VAL A 390 -9.74 -8.90 3.39
N ILE A 391 -9.66 -10.04 2.72
CA ILE A 391 -10.07 -10.16 1.31
C ILE A 391 -11.55 -9.77 1.15
N GLU A 392 -12.41 -10.27 2.02
CA GLU A 392 -13.85 -9.96 1.97
C GLU A 392 -14.14 -8.48 2.23
N GLN A 393 -13.47 -7.87 3.20
CA GLN A 393 -13.59 -6.42 3.44
C GLN A 393 -13.23 -5.59 2.20
N VAL A 394 -12.16 -5.97 1.47
CA VAL A 394 -11.76 -5.27 0.24
C VAL A 394 -12.75 -5.55 -0.90
N LYS A 395 -13.31 -6.76 -0.98
CA LYS A 395 -14.37 -7.09 -1.95
C LYS A 395 -15.63 -6.27 -1.74
N GLN A 396 -16.07 -6.09 -0.50
CA GLN A 396 -17.28 -5.34 -0.16
C GLN A 396 -17.23 -3.89 -0.65
N VAL A 397 -16.05 -3.29 -0.66
CA VAL A 397 -15.84 -1.92 -1.16
C VAL A 397 -15.40 -1.87 -2.64
N GLY A 398 -15.24 -3.02 -3.29
CA GLY A 398 -14.73 -3.09 -4.67
C GLY A 398 -13.30 -2.58 -4.82
N GLY A 399 -12.48 -2.74 -3.79
CA GLY A 399 -11.13 -2.20 -3.70
C GLY A 399 -10.04 -3.06 -4.34
N VAL A 400 -8.79 -2.68 -4.11
CA VAL A 400 -7.59 -3.40 -4.57
C VAL A 400 -6.94 -4.11 -3.39
N PHE A 401 -6.90 -5.44 -3.43
CA PHE A 401 -6.18 -6.21 -2.43
C PHE A 401 -4.71 -6.38 -2.82
N THR A 402 -3.82 -5.81 -2.04
CA THR A 402 -2.37 -5.77 -2.30
C THR A 402 -1.62 -6.58 -1.23
N PRO A 403 -1.42 -7.90 -1.44
CA PRO A 403 -0.64 -8.75 -0.55
C PRO A 403 0.86 -8.66 -0.86
N VAL A 404 1.70 -8.73 0.17
CA VAL A 404 3.16 -8.75 0.06
C VAL A 404 3.70 -10.10 0.55
N PHE A 405 4.40 -10.81 -0.33
CA PHE A 405 5.11 -12.04 -0.01
C PHE A 405 6.58 -11.92 -0.41
N HIS A 406 7.44 -12.62 0.30
CA HIS A 406 8.84 -12.71 -0.08
C HIS A 406 9.10 -13.99 -0.90
N ASN A 407 10.09 -13.99 -1.78
CA ASN A 407 10.46 -15.18 -2.53
C ASN A 407 10.77 -16.41 -1.62
N TYR A 408 11.29 -16.16 -0.43
CA TYR A 408 11.60 -17.20 0.53
C TYR A 408 10.38 -17.72 1.32
N SER A 409 9.29 -16.96 1.39
CA SER A 409 8.04 -17.46 2.01
C SER A 409 7.38 -18.56 1.19
N PHE A 410 7.81 -18.76 -0.05
CA PHE A 410 7.42 -19.91 -0.86
C PHE A 410 8.32 -21.12 -0.68
N SER A 411 9.21 -21.14 0.33
CA SER A 411 10.05 -22.29 0.66
C SER A 411 9.30 -23.31 1.54
N GLU A 412 9.84 -24.54 1.59
CA GLU A 412 9.33 -25.57 2.50
C GLU A 412 9.96 -25.50 3.91
N LEU A 413 10.70 -24.43 4.22
CA LEU A 413 11.26 -24.21 5.55
C LEU A 413 10.14 -24.04 6.58
N ASN A 414 10.33 -24.62 7.78
CA ASN A 414 9.28 -24.83 8.81
C ASN A 414 8.25 -23.71 8.95
N ARG A 415 8.69 -22.48 9.16
CA ARG A 415 7.76 -21.34 9.38
C ARG A 415 7.02 -20.91 8.10
N TRP A 416 7.50 -21.29 6.92
CA TRP A 416 6.92 -20.91 5.63
C TRP A 416 6.08 -22.02 5.01
N ARG A 417 6.02 -23.19 5.66
CA ARG A 417 5.19 -24.28 5.19
C ARG A 417 3.75 -23.80 4.99
N SER A 418 3.15 -24.13 3.87
CA SER A 418 1.80 -23.70 3.46
C SER A 418 1.61 -22.27 2.95
N PHE A 419 2.63 -21.40 2.92
CA PHE A 419 2.46 -20.05 2.39
C PHE A 419 2.18 -20.03 0.86
N LYS A 420 2.64 -21.05 0.12
CA LYS A 420 2.20 -21.25 -1.28
C LYS A 420 0.69 -21.45 -1.37
N THR A 421 0.11 -22.23 -0.45
CA THR A 421 -1.34 -22.46 -0.40
C THR A 421 -2.09 -21.17 -0.07
N LEU A 422 -1.61 -20.38 0.90
CA LEU A 422 -2.21 -19.08 1.22
C LEU A 422 -2.16 -18.12 0.01
N PHE A 423 -1.05 -18.11 -0.72
CA PHE A 423 -0.93 -17.27 -1.91
C PHE A 423 -1.89 -17.71 -3.03
N ASN A 424 -2.07 -19.03 -3.22
CA ASN A 424 -3.06 -19.55 -4.19
C ASN A 424 -4.49 -19.17 -3.81
N ILE A 425 -4.87 -19.19 -2.53
CA ILE A 425 -6.18 -18.70 -2.04
C ILE A 425 -6.40 -17.24 -2.44
N ILE A 426 -5.36 -16.40 -2.35
CA ILE A 426 -5.44 -15.00 -2.81
C ILE A 426 -5.73 -14.94 -4.31
N LEU A 427 -5.01 -15.69 -5.12
CA LEU A 427 -5.19 -15.67 -6.57
C LEU A 427 -6.58 -16.18 -6.98
N GLU A 428 -7.09 -17.19 -6.30
CA GLU A 428 -8.43 -17.74 -6.52
C GLU A 428 -9.56 -16.79 -6.11
N SER A 429 -9.28 -15.83 -5.23
CA SER A 429 -10.28 -14.86 -4.78
C SER A 429 -10.83 -13.95 -5.88
N THR A 430 -10.11 -13.84 -7.01
CA THR A 430 -10.55 -13.07 -8.19
C THR A 430 -11.46 -13.85 -9.12
N THR A 431 -11.48 -15.18 -9.04
CA THR A 431 -12.30 -16.03 -9.92
C THR A 431 -13.73 -16.19 -9.43
N ASN A 432 -13.99 -15.87 -8.16
CA ASN A 432 -15.28 -16.03 -7.48
C ASN A 432 -16.04 -14.70 -7.32
N VAL A 433 -15.79 -13.71 -8.17
CA VAL A 433 -16.63 -12.49 -8.18
C VAL A 433 -17.84 -12.80 -9.06
N PRO A 434 -19.08 -12.82 -8.55
CA PRO A 434 -20.28 -12.91 -9.38
C PRO A 434 -20.29 -11.73 -10.37
N GLN A 435 -20.51 -12.02 -11.64
CA GLN A 435 -20.65 -11.01 -12.69
C GLN A 435 -21.86 -10.11 -12.46
#